data_78e7c2134704b532f96774ebae541a74
#
_entry.id   78e7c2134704b532f96774ebae541a74
#
_cell.length_a   1.000
_cell.length_b   1.000
_cell.length_c   1.000
_cell.angle_alpha   90.00
_cell.angle_beta   90.00
_cell.angle_gamma   90.00
#
_symmetry.space_group_name_H-M   'P 1'
#
loop_
_entity.id
_entity.type
_entity.pdbx_description
1 polymer ?
#
loop_
_entity_poly.entity_id
_entity_poly.type
_entity_poly.pdbx_seq_one_letter_code
_entity_poly.pdbx_strand_id
1 'polypeptide(L)'
;MPGNHFKTEEERRSAASGKGRRAAAAIAAAAVVLAAVFVGKPAYDNYRHAKAVSSSIDTDAFYSGTVVAGVDLGGKTMAQAKQAVGRALAKTSYDIRITYESKSWEITGKDLSFSYNTDEVLKEAYSYARTGDREERYKLVTALKSNAKKYSVTPVLDEDALKSKLKSITDSVSYSAQEPSVTGFDQSACSFSVQDGKDGVSADGDKLFYDVKNIINGAKTGTAELSAKTVSPKLTLQQLKSRLGKLGSYSTVSKNSAAGTHNMSLALSEVNGTCVKAGGTFSFLGVVGSCDQAHGYEKAGAILNGKSVQQYGGGICQASTTLYGAALRSGMEITVRSNHTIPSGYCPIGQDATVSYPGLDLKFKNITAYPAYIVTNTTGKTLTATFYGYLPPEYDTITVSSQ
;
A
#
# COMPACT_ATOMS: atom_id res chain seq x y z
N MET A 1 -6.85 -83.44 -109.92
CA MET A 1 -7.83 -82.38 -110.30
C MET A 1 -8.51 -81.93 -109.07
N PRO A 2 -8.48 -80.70 -108.74
CA PRO A 2 -9.05 -80.14 -107.49
C PRO A 2 -10.52 -79.78 -107.63
N GLY A 3 -11.30 -80.24 -106.66
CA GLY A 3 -12.73 -79.84 -106.52
C GLY A 3 -12.89 -78.50 -105.82
N ASN A 4 -13.54 -77.61 -106.57
CA ASN A 4 -13.93 -76.30 -106.03
C ASN A 4 -15.17 -76.51 -105.19
N HIS A 5 -15.10 -76.26 -103.86
CA HIS A 5 -16.29 -76.09 -103.02
C HIS A 5 -16.72 -74.65 -102.95
N PHE A 6 -17.77 -74.39 -103.67
CA PHE A 6 -18.51 -73.05 -103.49
C PHE A 6 -19.27 -73.10 -102.20
N LYS A 7 -18.97 -72.16 -101.31
CA LYS A 7 -19.74 -71.95 -100.06
C LYS A 7 -21.12 -71.37 -100.45
N THR A 8 -22.19 -71.92 -99.91
CA THR A 8 -23.54 -71.57 -100.11
C THR A 8 -23.87 -70.11 -99.53
N GLU A 9 -24.85 -69.44 -100.09
CA GLU A 9 -25.26 -68.09 -99.76
C GLU A 9 -25.72 -67.95 -98.25
N GLU A 10 -26.16 -69.02 -97.65
CA GLU A 10 -26.52 -69.15 -96.24
C GLU A 10 -25.35 -69.03 -95.26
N GLU A 11 -24.18 -69.66 -95.63
CA GLU A 11 -23.00 -69.51 -94.80
C GLU A 11 -22.38 -68.10 -94.90
N ARG A 12 -22.57 -67.38 -95.96
CA ARG A 12 -22.17 -66.00 -96.07
C ARG A 12 -23.08 -65.02 -95.23
N ARG A 13 -24.38 -65.30 -95.17
CA ARG A 13 -25.32 -64.53 -94.34
C ARG A 13 -25.12 -64.76 -92.85
N SER A 14 -24.78 -65.97 -92.38
CA SER A 14 -24.47 -66.33 -90.98
C SER A 14 -23.18 -65.64 -90.54
N ALA A 15 -22.14 -65.63 -91.35
CA ALA A 15 -20.86 -65.01 -91.06
C ALA A 15 -20.93 -63.45 -90.99
N ALA A 16 -21.81 -62.85 -91.85
CA ALA A 16 -22.04 -61.43 -91.85
C ALA A 16 -22.87 -60.95 -90.60
N SER A 17 -23.83 -61.74 -90.14
CA SER A 17 -24.66 -61.48 -88.98
C SER A 17 -23.83 -61.58 -87.67
N GLY A 18 -22.91 -62.53 -87.61
CA GLY A 18 -21.99 -62.69 -86.43
C GLY A 18 -20.98 -61.57 -86.28
N LYS A 19 -20.48 -61.02 -87.43
CA LYS A 19 -19.57 -59.88 -87.39
C LYS A 19 -20.27 -58.58 -87.00
N GLY A 20 -21.54 -58.38 -87.52
CA GLY A 20 -22.33 -57.22 -87.11
C GLY A 20 -22.74 -57.20 -85.66
N ARG A 21 -23.10 -58.36 -85.10
CA ARG A 21 -23.40 -58.49 -83.66
C ARG A 21 -22.19 -58.26 -82.76
N ARG A 22 -21.02 -58.77 -83.13
CA ARG A 22 -19.76 -58.55 -82.42
C ARG A 22 -19.31 -57.08 -82.48
N ALA A 23 -19.48 -56.43 -83.63
CA ALA A 23 -19.21 -54.98 -83.79
C ALA A 23 -20.19 -54.12 -82.99
N ALA A 24 -21.47 -54.47 -82.96
CA ALA A 24 -22.47 -53.74 -82.16
C ALA A 24 -22.23 -53.95 -80.63
N ALA A 25 -21.83 -55.16 -80.20
CA ALA A 25 -21.47 -55.45 -78.82
C ALA A 25 -20.16 -54.73 -78.39
N ALA A 26 -19.19 -54.64 -79.31
CA ALA A 26 -17.96 -53.90 -79.10
C ALA A 26 -18.22 -52.36 -79.00
N ILE A 27 -19.10 -51.84 -79.86
CA ILE A 27 -19.51 -50.43 -79.75
C ILE A 27 -20.33 -50.15 -78.53
N ALA A 28 -21.22 -51.04 -78.13
CA ALA A 28 -21.94 -50.92 -76.83
C ALA A 28 -21.03 -50.98 -75.63
N ALA A 29 -20.05 -51.91 -75.62
CA ALA A 29 -19.02 -52.03 -74.57
C ALA A 29 -18.15 -50.79 -74.56
N ALA A 30 -17.71 -50.24 -75.67
CA ALA A 30 -16.98 -49.00 -75.78
C ALA A 30 -17.78 -47.81 -75.29
N ALA A 31 -19.09 -47.74 -75.64
CA ALA A 31 -20.00 -46.68 -75.15
C ALA A 31 -20.20 -46.75 -73.63
N VAL A 32 -20.31 -47.96 -73.01
CA VAL A 32 -20.37 -48.13 -71.57
C VAL A 32 -19.07 -47.76 -70.89
N VAL A 33 -17.94 -48.11 -71.49
CA VAL A 33 -16.61 -47.70 -70.95
C VAL A 33 -16.42 -46.18 -71.06
N LEU A 34 -16.79 -45.58 -72.18
CA LEU A 34 -16.79 -44.13 -72.39
C LEU A 34 -17.73 -43.44 -71.41
N ALA A 35 -18.95 -43.94 -71.21
CA ALA A 35 -19.90 -43.39 -70.25
C ALA A 35 -19.34 -43.51 -68.83
N ALA A 36 -18.70 -44.63 -68.47
CA ALA A 36 -18.03 -44.81 -67.16
C ALA A 36 -16.84 -43.85 -67.00
N VAL A 37 -16.10 -43.57 -68.07
CA VAL A 37 -14.95 -42.64 -68.03
C VAL A 37 -15.42 -41.16 -68.06
N PHE A 38 -16.42 -40.79 -68.88
CA PHE A 38 -16.85 -39.41 -69.04
C PHE A 38 -17.88 -38.96 -68.04
N VAL A 39 -18.68 -39.86 -67.50
CA VAL A 39 -19.77 -39.52 -66.51
C VAL A 39 -19.42 -40.05 -65.12
N GLY A 40 -18.93 -41.29 -65.04
CA GLY A 40 -18.65 -41.95 -63.77
C GLY A 40 -17.43 -41.38 -63.07
N LYS A 41 -16.36 -41.05 -63.82
CA LYS A 41 -15.14 -40.47 -63.21
C LYS A 41 -15.36 -39.09 -62.66
N PRO A 42 -16.00 -38.12 -63.33
CA PRO A 42 -16.32 -36.82 -62.76
C PRO A 42 -17.24 -36.93 -61.55
N ALA A 43 -18.26 -37.81 -61.59
CA ALA A 43 -19.14 -38.03 -60.46
C ALA A 43 -18.40 -38.61 -59.24
N TYR A 44 -17.49 -39.53 -59.45
CA TYR A 44 -16.64 -40.13 -58.41
C TYR A 44 -15.63 -39.11 -57.87
N ASP A 45 -15.03 -38.28 -58.72
CA ASP A 45 -14.10 -37.22 -58.30
C ASP A 45 -14.84 -36.13 -57.49
N ASN A 46 -16.03 -35.74 -57.92
CA ASN A 46 -16.88 -34.84 -57.17
C ASN A 46 -17.30 -35.38 -55.80
N TYR A 47 -17.65 -36.69 -55.72
CA TYR A 47 -17.96 -37.38 -54.48
C TYR A 47 -16.76 -37.38 -53.53
N ARG A 48 -15.58 -37.73 -54.06
CA ARG A 48 -14.33 -37.75 -53.26
C ARG A 48 -13.96 -36.36 -52.79
N HIS A 49 -14.15 -35.32 -53.64
CA HIS A 49 -13.90 -33.93 -53.26
C HIS A 49 -14.87 -33.49 -52.16
N ALA A 50 -16.17 -33.71 -52.35
CA ALA A 50 -17.17 -33.36 -51.34
C ALA A 50 -16.90 -34.07 -49.99
N LYS A 51 -16.47 -35.33 -50.02
CA LYS A 51 -16.08 -36.09 -48.83
C LYS A 51 -14.84 -35.50 -48.19
N ALA A 52 -13.84 -35.09 -48.96
CA ALA A 52 -12.62 -34.43 -48.47
C ALA A 52 -12.91 -33.07 -47.84
N VAL A 53 -13.77 -32.28 -48.48
CA VAL A 53 -14.26 -31.00 -47.94
C VAL A 53 -14.94 -31.25 -46.61
N SER A 54 -15.96 -32.14 -46.58
CA SER A 54 -16.71 -32.41 -45.34
C SER A 54 -15.79 -32.90 -44.20
N SER A 55 -14.92 -33.86 -44.48
CA SER A 55 -14.00 -34.39 -43.47
C SER A 55 -12.97 -33.38 -42.96
N SER A 56 -12.69 -32.32 -43.73
CA SER A 56 -11.72 -31.29 -43.39
C SER A 56 -12.32 -30.14 -42.58
N ILE A 57 -13.56 -29.75 -42.89
CA ILE A 57 -14.18 -28.54 -42.33
C ILE A 57 -15.29 -28.81 -41.31
N ASP A 58 -15.92 -30.00 -41.34
CA ASP A 58 -17.03 -30.36 -40.45
C ASP A 58 -16.45 -31.06 -39.19
N THR A 59 -15.84 -30.31 -38.30
CA THR A 59 -15.25 -30.79 -37.05
C THR A 59 -15.45 -29.79 -35.92
N ASP A 60 -15.66 -30.28 -34.72
CA ASP A 60 -15.71 -29.48 -33.49
C ASP A 60 -14.30 -29.30 -32.84
N ALA A 61 -13.26 -29.83 -33.49
CA ALA A 61 -11.89 -29.68 -33.06
C ALA A 61 -11.20 -28.54 -33.83
N PHE A 62 -10.13 -27.99 -33.27
CA PHE A 62 -9.27 -27.05 -33.98
C PHE A 62 -8.69 -27.66 -35.27
N TYR A 63 -8.61 -26.88 -36.33
CA TYR A 63 -7.97 -27.31 -37.56
C TYR A 63 -6.48 -27.55 -37.40
N SER A 64 -5.95 -28.58 -38.06
CA SER A 64 -4.49 -28.84 -38.09
C SER A 64 -3.74 -27.61 -38.63
N GLY A 65 -2.62 -27.26 -37.99
CA GLY A 65 -1.86 -26.05 -38.31
C GLY A 65 -2.33 -24.80 -37.54
N THR A 66 -3.26 -24.95 -36.59
CA THR A 66 -3.59 -23.88 -35.63
C THR A 66 -2.66 -23.98 -34.43
N VAL A 67 -1.87 -22.93 -34.19
CA VAL A 67 -0.87 -22.88 -33.09
C VAL A 67 -1.20 -21.71 -32.17
N VAL A 68 -1.40 -21.96 -30.86
CA VAL A 68 -1.64 -20.92 -29.85
C VAL A 68 -0.57 -21.01 -28.78
N ALA A 69 0.10 -19.91 -28.47
CA ALA A 69 1.21 -19.86 -27.50
C ALA A 69 2.28 -20.95 -27.71
N GLY A 70 2.59 -21.27 -28.98
CA GLY A 70 3.53 -22.32 -29.34
C GLY A 70 2.99 -23.74 -29.26
N VAL A 71 1.72 -23.94 -28.87
CA VAL A 71 1.07 -25.26 -28.78
C VAL A 71 0.27 -25.54 -30.03
N ASP A 72 0.55 -26.68 -30.69
CA ASP A 72 -0.28 -27.18 -31.79
C ASP A 72 -1.64 -27.66 -31.24
N LEU A 73 -2.72 -27.06 -31.74
CA LEU A 73 -4.08 -27.36 -31.34
C LEU A 73 -4.82 -28.29 -32.32
N GLY A 74 -4.19 -28.70 -33.43
CA GLY A 74 -4.81 -29.56 -34.42
C GLY A 74 -5.46 -30.80 -33.80
N GLY A 75 -6.76 -31.02 -34.10
CA GLY A 75 -7.53 -32.13 -33.59
C GLY A 75 -7.96 -32.05 -32.12
N LYS A 76 -7.64 -30.96 -31.40
CA LYS A 76 -8.06 -30.76 -30.00
C LYS A 76 -9.43 -30.06 -29.93
N THR A 77 -10.26 -30.47 -28.99
CA THR A 77 -11.46 -29.71 -28.63
C THR A 77 -11.08 -28.43 -27.90
N MET A 78 -12.01 -27.49 -27.71
CA MET A 78 -11.81 -26.25 -26.97
C MET A 78 -11.28 -26.51 -25.55
N ALA A 79 -11.86 -27.50 -24.85
CA ALA A 79 -11.45 -27.86 -23.48
C ALA A 79 -10.01 -28.40 -23.43
N GLN A 80 -9.65 -29.28 -24.40
CA GLN A 80 -8.31 -29.82 -24.49
C GLN A 80 -7.27 -28.74 -24.89
N ALA A 81 -7.66 -27.82 -25.76
CA ALA A 81 -6.84 -26.68 -26.16
C ALA A 81 -6.56 -25.77 -24.96
N LYS A 82 -7.60 -25.40 -24.18
CA LYS A 82 -7.45 -24.60 -22.98
C LYS A 82 -6.49 -25.24 -21.98
N GLN A 83 -6.63 -26.56 -21.75
CA GLN A 83 -5.73 -27.28 -20.85
C GLN A 83 -4.28 -27.32 -21.40
N ALA A 84 -4.11 -27.57 -22.69
CA ALA A 84 -2.78 -27.67 -23.30
C ALA A 84 -2.03 -26.31 -23.28
N VAL A 85 -2.73 -25.21 -23.62
CA VAL A 85 -2.19 -23.85 -23.56
C VAL A 85 -1.87 -23.47 -22.10
N GLY A 86 -2.78 -23.74 -21.15
CA GLY A 86 -2.55 -23.45 -19.75
C GLY A 86 -1.31 -24.15 -19.20
N ARG A 87 -1.08 -25.43 -19.57
CA ARG A 87 0.14 -26.16 -19.19
C ARG A 87 1.41 -25.56 -19.80
N ALA A 88 1.35 -25.04 -21.02
CA ALA A 88 2.48 -24.39 -21.66
C ALA A 88 2.82 -23.06 -21.00
N LEU A 89 1.80 -22.24 -20.68
CA LEU A 89 1.98 -20.97 -19.99
C LEU A 89 2.54 -21.14 -18.57
N ALA A 90 2.10 -22.17 -17.84
CA ALA A 90 2.58 -22.49 -16.50
C ALA A 90 4.09 -22.89 -16.45
N LYS A 91 4.69 -23.22 -17.58
CA LYS A 91 6.14 -23.53 -17.68
C LYS A 91 7.02 -22.29 -17.83
N THR A 92 6.42 -21.12 -17.99
CA THR A 92 7.18 -19.86 -18.07
C THR A 92 7.82 -19.60 -16.71
N SER A 93 9.14 -19.56 -16.64
CA SER A 93 9.90 -19.24 -15.43
C SER A 93 10.18 -17.74 -15.39
N TYR A 94 10.12 -17.20 -14.20
CA TYR A 94 10.57 -15.84 -13.86
C TYR A 94 11.61 -15.98 -12.75
N ASP A 95 12.73 -15.27 -12.88
CA ASP A 95 13.80 -15.22 -11.90
C ASP A 95 14.37 -13.81 -11.87
N ILE A 96 13.88 -13.03 -10.91
CA ILE A 96 14.22 -11.61 -10.78
C ILE A 96 14.85 -11.41 -9.41
N ARG A 97 16.11 -10.99 -9.42
CA ARG A 97 16.83 -10.61 -8.22
C ARG A 97 16.70 -9.12 -7.98
N ILE A 98 16.31 -8.75 -6.77
CA ILE A 98 16.34 -7.35 -6.28
C ILE A 98 17.53 -7.22 -5.35
N THR A 99 18.31 -6.16 -5.52
CA THR A 99 19.53 -5.93 -4.70
C THR A 99 19.46 -4.55 -4.05
N TYR A 100 19.94 -4.47 -2.80
CA TYR A 100 20.16 -3.22 -2.09
C TYR A 100 21.35 -3.41 -1.12
N GLU A 101 22.45 -2.70 -1.35
CA GLU A 101 23.70 -2.88 -0.60
C GLU A 101 24.11 -4.36 -0.52
N SER A 102 24.17 -4.93 0.70
CA SER A 102 24.50 -6.36 0.93
C SER A 102 23.27 -7.27 0.95
N LYS A 103 22.05 -6.73 0.81
CA LYS A 103 20.79 -7.48 0.83
C LYS A 103 20.36 -7.86 -0.57
N SER A 104 19.68 -9.00 -0.69
CA SER A 104 19.03 -9.40 -1.92
C SER A 104 17.74 -10.16 -1.65
N TRP A 105 16.78 -10.04 -2.57
CA TRP A 105 15.50 -10.75 -2.58
C TRP A 105 15.30 -11.35 -3.96
N GLU A 106 14.56 -12.45 -4.01
CA GLU A 106 14.20 -13.11 -5.26
C GLU A 106 12.69 -13.04 -5.47
N ILE A 107 12.29 -12.76 -6.71
CA ILE A 107 10.91 -12.85 -7.18
C ILE A 107 10.88 -13.90 -8.26
N THR A 108 10.14 -14.96 -8.01
CA THR A 108 9.94 -16.09 -8.91
C THR A 108 8.53 -16.08 -9.48
N GLY A 109 8.27 -16.96 -10.44
CA GLY A 109 6.90 -17.09 -10.98
C GLY A 109 5.84 -17.47 -9.95
N LYS A 110 6.23 -17.98 -8.77
CA LYS A 110 5.31 -18.27 -7.66
C LYS A 110 4.86 -17.03 -6.90
N ASP A 111 5.65 -15.97 -6.97
CA ASP A 111 5.39 -14.68 -6.33
C ASP A 111 4.57 -13.74 -7.22
N LEU A 112 4.36 -14.13 -8.49
CA LEU A 112 3.67 -13.33 -9.50
C LEU A 112 2.31 -13.93 -9.81
N SER A 113 1.32 -13.05 -9.91
CA SER A 113 -0.04 -13.39 -10.36
C SER A 113 -0.24 -12.90 -11.77
N PHE A 114 -0.64 -13.82 -12.68
CA PHE A 114 -0.98 -13.48 -14.06
C PHE A 114 -2.38 -13.95 -14.39
N SER A 115 -3.13 -13.12 -15.10
CA SER A 115 -4.22 -13.53 -15.95
C SER A 115 -3.75 -13.59 -17.40
N TYR A 116 -4.47 -14.33 -18.22
CA TYR A 116 -4.13 -14.51 -19.63
C TYR A 116 -5.38 -14.35 -20.47
N ASN A 117 -5.28 -13.69 -21.62
CA ASN A 117 -6.37 -13.56 -22.60
C ASN A 117 -6.60 -14.85 -23.41
N THR A 118 -6.35 -16.00 -22.78
CA THR A 118 -6.41 -17.33 -23.43
C THR A 118 -7.77 -17.61 -24.04
N ASP A 119 -8.85 -17.29 -23.35
CA ASP A 119 -10.21 -17.60 -23.83
C ASP A 119 -10.59 -16.80 -25.07
N GLU A 120 -10.16 -15.55 -25.16
CA GLU A 120 -10.37 -14.68 -26.35
C GLU A 120 -9.56 -15.20 -27.53
N VAL A 121 -8.27 -15.49 -27.31
CA VAL A 121 -7.37 -15.99 -28.35
C VAL A 121 -7.81 -17.37 -28.85
N LEU A 122 -8.26 -18.25 -27.97
CA LEU A 122 -8.79 -19.56 -28.37
C LEU A 122 -10.08 -19.43 -29.17
N LYS A 123 -10.97 -18.50 -28.81
CA LYS A 123 -12.21 -18.22 -29.60
C LYS A 123 -11.86 -17.68 -30.99
N GLU A 124 -10.92 -16.73 -31.08
CA GLU A 124 -10.44 -16.20 -32.35
C GLU A 124 -9.84 -17.32 -33.21
N ALA A 125 -8.92 -18.11 -32.66
CA ALA A 125 -8.26 -19.20 -33.36
C ALA A 125 -9.27 -20.29 -33.81
N TYR A 126 -10.28 -20.56 -32.99
CA TYR A 126 -11.34 -21.51 -33.32
C TYR A 126 -12.27 -21.00 -34.42
N SER A 127 -12.57 -19.72 -34.47
CA SER A 127 -13.47 -19.12 -35.46
C SER A 127 -12.87 -19.07 -36.84
N TYR A 128 -11.55 -19.22 -37.00
CA TYR A 128 -10.87 -19.20 -38.29
C TYR A 128 -11.42 -20.24 -39.24
N ALA A 129 -11.78 -19.81 -40.45
CA ALA A 129 -12.33 -20.65 -41.53
C ALA A 129 -13.63 -21.42 -41.20
N ARG A 130 -14.43 -20.96 -40.19
CA ARG A 130 -15.71 -21.57 -39.82
C ARG A 130 -16.92 -20.86 -40.37
N THR A 131 -16.75 -19.71 -40.99
CA THR A 131 -17.81 -18.93 -41.64
C THR A 131 -17.51 -18.78 -43.13
N GLY A 132 -18.55 -18.60 -43.97
CA GLY A 132 -18.41 -18.41 -45.41
C GLY A 132 -18.66 -19.68 -46.21
N ASP A 133 -18.36 -19.62 -47.48
CA ASP A 133 -18.55 -20.71 -48.44
C ASP A 133 -17.70 -21.94 -48.12
N ARG A 134 -18.23 -23.17 -48.39
CA ARG A 134 -17.56 -24.43 -48.03
C ARG A 134 -16.25 -24.63 -48.78
N GLU A 135 -16.16 -24.23 -50.05
CA GLU A 135 -14.95 -24.36 -50.84
C GLU A 135 -13.86 -23.38 -50.38
N GLU A 136 -14.25 -22.15 -50.08
CA GLU A 136 -13.33 -21.16 -49.48
C GLU A 136 -12.78 -21.64 -48.13
N ARG A 137 -13.65 -22.12 -47.26
CA ARG A 137 -13.27 -22.72 -45.97
C ARG A 137 -12.29 -23.86 -46.16
N TYR A 138 -12.57 -24.77 -47.12
CA TYR A 138 -11.71 -25.91 -47.43
C TYR A 138 -10.30 -25.47 -47.90
N LYS A 139 -10.24 -24.46 -48.76
CA LYS A 139 -8.97 -23.87 -49.21
C LYS A 139 -8.18 -23.30 -48.05
N LEU A 140 -8.83 -22.51 -47.18
CA LEU A 140 -8.18 -21.93 -46.00
C LEU A 140 -7.67 -23.00 -45.03
N VAL A 141 -8.49 -24.02 -44.73
CA VAL A 141 -8.10 -25.13 -43.84
C VAL A 141 -6.96 -25.97 -44.44
N THR A 142 -6.98 -26.19 -45.75
CA THR A 142 -5.91 -26.94 -46.44
C THR A 142 -4.61 -26.15 -46.40
N ALA A 143 -4.65 -24.83 -46.56
CA ALA A 143 -3.47 -23.96 -46.48
C ALA A 143 -2.83 -23.96 -45.10
N LEU A 144 -3.57 -24.17 -44.02
CA LEU A 144 -3.02 -24.28 -42.67
C LEU A 144 -2.05 -25.43 -42.49
N LYS A 145 -2.19 -26.52 -43.25
CA LYS A 145 -1.30 -27.70 -43.18
C LYS A 145 0.13 -27.38 -43.60
N SER A 146 0.27 -26.47 -44.57
CA SER A 146 1.57 -26.03 -45.10
C SER A 146 2.04 -24.71 -44.46
N ASN A 147 1.12 -23.90 -43.98
CA ASN A 147 1.41 -22.61 -43.38
C ASN A 147 0.59 -22.43 -42.10
N ALA A 148 1.15 -22.89 -40.99
CA ALA A 148 0.51 -22.84 -39.68
C ALA A 148 0.21 -21.41 -39.25
N LYS A 149 -1.03 -21.15 -38.81
CA LYS A 149 -1.44 -19.86 -38.26
C LYS A 149 -1.15 -19.82 -36.75
N LYS A 150 -0.33 -18.86 -36.35
CA LYS A 150 0.15 -18.70 -34.98
C LYS A 150 -0.59 -17.56 -34.29
N TYR A 151 -1.04 -17.81 -33.07
CA TYR A 151 -1.69 -16.85 -32.21
C TYR A 151 -0.89 -16.71 -30.92
N SER A 152 -0.69 -15.48 -30.46
CA SER A 152 0.01 -15.18 -29.22
C SER A 152 -0.96 -14.95 -28.09
N VAL A 153 -0.66 -15.51 -26.93
CA VAL A 153 -1.38 -15.20 -25.67
C VAL A 153 -0.55 -14.19 -24.91
N THR A 154 -1.21 -13.12 -24.47
CA THR A 154 -0.57 -12.04 -23.72
C THR A 154 -0.80 -12.26 -22.22
N PRO A 155 0.26 -12.31 -21.39
CA PRO A 155 0.13 -12.27 -19.94
C PRO A 155 -0.32 -10.88 -19.50
N VAL A 156 -1.28 -10.83 -18.58
CA VAL A 156 -1.71 -9.62 -17.87
C VAL A 156 -1.26 -9.80 -16.42
N LEU A 157 -0.24 -9.03 -16.02
CA LEU A 157 0.29 -9.04 -14.67
C LEU A 157 -0.71 -8.39 -13.71
N ASP A 158 -0.93 -9.02 -12.57
CA ASP A 158 -1.58 -8.41 -11.43
C ASP A 158 -0.60 -7.41 -10.76
N GLU A 159 -0.73 -6.15 -11.17
CA GLU A 159 0.16 -5.09 -10.70
C GLU A 159 -0.01 -4.78 -9.21
N ASP A 160 -1.20 -4.96 -8.66
CA ASP A 160 -1.47 -4.69 -7.25
C ASP A 160 -0.83 -5.78 -6.35
N ALA A 161 -0.89 -7.04 -6.80
CA ALA A 161 -0.16 -8.11 -6.14
C ALA A 161 1.36 -7.88 -6.18
N LEU A 162 1.89 -7.46 -7.34
CA LEU A 162 3.32 -7.13 -7.47
C LEU A 162 3.69 -5.94 -6.55
N LYS A 163 2.93 -4.84 -6.57
CA LYS A 163 3.16 -3.68 -5.68
C LYS A 163 3.17 -4.07 -4.22
N SER A 164 2.22 -4.93 -3.80
CA SER A 164 2.15 -5.42 -2.43
C SER A 164 3.39 -6.24 -2.04
N LYS A 165 3.88 -7.07 -2.95
CA LYS A 165 5.11 -7.84 -2.75
C LYS A 165 6.34 -6.93 -2.66
N LEU A 166 6.48 -5.97 -3.56
CA LEU A 166 7.59 -5.03 -3.58
C LEU A 166 7.55 -4.10 -2.36
N LYS A 167 6.35 -3.72 -1.89
CA LYS A 167 6.17 -2.93 -0.67
C LYS A 167 6.81 -3.59 0.54
N SER A 168 6.67 -4.90 0.71
CA SER A 168 7.32 -5.62 1.81
C SER A 168 8.85 -5.54 1.77
N ILE A 169 9.43 -5.48 0.57
CA ILE A 169 10.87 -5.31 0.36
C ILE A 169 11.28 -3.87 0.70
N THR A 170 10.58 -2.87 0.16
CA THR A 170 10.88 -1.46 0.45
C THR A 170 10.70 -1.11 1.91
N ASP A 171 9.67 -1.65 2.58
CA ASP A 171 9.44 -1.46 4.02
C ASP A 171 10.57 -2.08 4.88
N SER A 172 11.22 -3.17 4.41
CA SER A 172 12.36 -3.79 5.10
C SER A 172 13.65 -2.97 5.04
N VAL A 173 13.69 -1.96 4.19
CA VAL A 173 14.82 -1.04 3.98
C VAL A 173 14.50 0.35 4.51
N SER A 174 13.25 0.78 4.40
CA SER A 174 12.82 2.14 4.78
C SER A 174 12.61 2.27 6.28
N TYR A 175 13.09 3.36 6.85
CA TYR A 175 12.78 3.77 8.23
C TYR A 175 12.79 5.28 8.34
N SER A 176 11.99 5.80 9.27
CA SER A 176 11.85 7.24 9.48
C SER A 176 13.09 7.84 10.12
N ALA A 177 13.38 9.10 9.78
CA ALA A 177 14.34 9.89 10.52
C ALA A 177 13.90 10.03 12.00
N GLN A 178 14.87 10.09 12.89
CA GLN A 178 14.65 10.39 14.29
C GLN A 178 14.93 11.86 14.52
N GLU A 179 13.93 12.57 15.04
CA GLU A 179 14.10 13.99 15.39
C GLU A 179 15.07 14.15 16.57
N PRO A 180 15.82 15.26 16.67
CA PRO A 180 16.60 15.56 17.84
C PRO A 180 15.67 15.71 19.04
N SER A 181 16.15 15.32 20.22
CA SER A 181 15.32 15.22 21.43
C SER A 181 15.98 15.90 22.63
N VAL A 182 15.12 16.32 23.57
CA VAL A 182 15.53 16.77 24.88
C VAL A 182 15.62 15.56 25.81
N THR A 183 16.79 15.29 26.36
CA THR A 183 17.06 14.14 27.22
C THR A 183 17.11 14.49 28.71
N GLY A 184 17.23 15.78 29.06
CA GLY A 184 17.25 16.25 30.44
C GLY A 184 17.26 17.77 30.53
N PHE A 185 17.15 18.23 31.81
CA PHE A 185 17.20 19.64 32.14
C PHE A 185 17.90 19.82 33.50
N ASP A 186 18.92 20.65 33.54
CA ASP A 186 19.59 21.08 34.77
C ASP A 186 18.89 22.33 35.31
N GLN A 187 18.20 22.17 36.44
CA GLN A 187 17.46 23.27 37.07
C GLN A 187 18.39 24.39 37.60
N SER A 188 19.60 24.04 38.06
CA SER A 188 20.54 25.00 38.63
C SER A 188 21.17 25.88 37.56
N ALA A 189 21.51 25.29 36.42
CA ALA A 189 22.04 25.98 35.26
C ALA A 189 20.96 26.50 34.29
N CYS A 190 19.68 26.11 34.50
CA CYS A 190 18.59 26.33 33.56
C CYS A 190 18.93 25.94 32.14
N SER A 191 19.63 24.79 31.97
CA SER A 191 20.16 24.32 30.69
C SER A 191 19.63 22.95 30.32
N PHE A 192 19.54 22.71 29.02
CA PHE A 192 18.98 21.48 28.45
C PHE A 192 20.08 20.51 28.01
N SER A 193 19.91 19.24 28.32
CA SER A 193 20.62 18.14 27.67
C SER A 193 19.83 17.70 26.46
N VAL A 194 20.50 17.54 25.30
CA VAL A 194 19.87 17.19 24.03
C VAL A 194 20.64 16.09 23.33
N GLN A 195 19.94 15.27 22.58
CA GLN A 195 20.48 14.23 21.71
C GLN A 195 20.21 14.63 20.27
N ASP A 196 21.21 14.37 19.40
CA ASP A 196 21.06 14.63 17.96
C ASP A 196 20.05 13.69 17.31
N GLY A 197 19.48 14.16 16.20
CA GLY A 197 18.65 13.37 15.34
C GLY A 197 19.46 12.34 14.56
N LYS A 198 18.77 11.42 13.91
CA LYS A 198 19.37 10.44 12.99
C LYS A 198 18.61 10.46 11.69
N ASP A 199 19.35 10.39 10.60
CA ASP A 199 18.76 10.25 9.28
C ASP A 199 17.97 8.93 9.16
N GLY A 200 16.89 8.99 8.42
CA GLY A 200 16.11 7.88 7.97
C GLY A 200 16.48 7.47 6.54
N VAL A 201 15.83 6.45 6.03
CA VAL A 201 15.98 5.95 4.67
C VAL A 201 14.60 5.77 4.06
N SER A 202 14.42 6.22 2.82
CA SER A 202 13.20 6.01 2.03
C SER A 202 13.56 5.32 0.73
N ALA A 203 13.16 4.07 0.60
CA ALA A 203 13.32 3.30 -0.64
C ALA A 203 12.35 3.79 -1.72
N ASP A 204 12.82 3.80 -2.97
CA ASP A 204 12.02 4.19 -4.15
C ASP A 204 11.25 2.99 -4.69
N GLY A 205 10.04 2.78 -4.15
CA GLY A 205 9.17 1.69 -4.54
C GLY A 205 8.61 1.82 -5.96
N ASP A 206 8.39 3.04 -6.42
CA ASP A 206 7.85 3.29 -7.77
C ASP A 206 8.90 2.91 -8.83
N LYS A 207 10.12 3.38 -8.67
CA LYS A 207 11.22 2.98 -9.56
C LYS A 207 11.42 1.47 -9.58
N LEU A 208 11.45 0.84 -8.39
CA LEU A 208 11.59 -0.61 -8.28
C LEU A 208 10.45 -1.34 -9.01
N PHE A 209 9.20 -0.87 -8.84
CA PHE A 209 8.05 -1.47 -9.53
C PHE A 209 8.22 -1.41 -11.06
N TYR A 210 8.59 -0.26 -11.61
CA TYR A 210 8.81 -0.11 -13.05
C TYR A 210 9.95 -0.98 -13.57
N ASP A 211 11.07 -1.06 -12.85
CA ASP A 211 12.23 -1.86 -13.24
C ASP A 211 11.88 -3.36 -13.25
N VAL A 212 11.23 -3.86 -12.20
CA VAL A 212 10.77 -5.26 -12.12
C VAL A 212 9.74 -5.57 -13.19
N LYS A 213 8.76 -4.68 -13.41
CA LYS A 213 7.74 -4.84 -14.46
C LYS A 213 8.36 -4.91 -15.87
N ASN A 214 9.38 -4.11 -16.13
CA ASN A 214 10.10 -4.14 -17.41
C ASN A 214 10.85 -5.48 -17.59
N ILE A 215 11.46 -6.03 -16.54
CA ILE A 215 12.10 -7.36 -16.59
C ILE A 215 11.04 -8.44 -16.85
N ILE A 216 9.90 -8.40 -16.18
CA ILE A 216 8.78 -9.34 -16.36
C ILE A 216 8.31 -9.34 -17.83
N ASN A 217 8.07 -8.16 -18.38
CA ASN A 217 7.55 -8.01 -19.75
C ASN A 217 8.58 -8.32 -20.83
N GLY A 218 9.86 -8.22 -20.52
CA GLY A 218 10.98 -8.45 -21.44
C GLY A 218 11.64 -9.80 -21.27
N ALA A 219 12.78 -9.81 -20.60
CA ALA A 219 13.66 -10.98 -20.47
C ALA A 219 13.14 -12.06 -19.52
N LYS A 220 12.18 -11.73 -18.62
CA LYS A 220 11.63 -12.60 -17.55
C LYS A 220 12.65 -12.97 -16.46
N THR A 221 13.92 -12.76 -16.71
CA THR A 221 15.03 -12.95 -15.77
C THR A 221 15.89 -11.70 -15.76
N GLY A 222 16.42 -11.32 -14.60
CA GLY A 222 17.28 -10.15 -14.49
C GLY A 222 17.46 -9.66 -13.05
N THR A 223 18.17 -8.55 -12.92
CA THR A 223 18.39 -7.89 -11.62
C THR A 223 17.84 -6.48 -11.67
N ALA A 224 17.09 -6.12 -10.63
CA ALA A 224 16.64 -4.75 -10.35
C ALA A 224 17.39 -4.23 -9.12
N GLU A 225 17.91 -3.02 -9.19
CA GLU A 225 18.57 -2.37 -8.06
C GLU A 225 17.55 -1.47 -7.33
N LEU A 226 17.33 -1.73 -6.04
CA LEU A 226 16.51 -0.88 -5.20
C LEU A 226 17.28 0.39 -4.85
N SER A 227 16.80 1.53 -5.31
CA SER A 227 17.33 2.82 -4.92
C SER A 227 16.66 3.30 -3.63
N ALA A 228 17.42 3.99 -2.79
CA ALA A 228 16.91 4.65 -1.60
C ALA A 228 17.58 6.00 -1.42
N LYS A 229 16.89 6.91 -0.76
CA LYS A 229 17.40 8.24 -0.40
C LYS A 229 17.42 8.42 1.11
N THR A 230 18.39 9.17 1.58
CA THR A 230 18.44 9.64 2.96
C THR A 230 17.31 10.63 3.21
N VAL A 231 16.65 10.50 4.36
CA VAL A 231 15.61 11.43 4.84
C VAL A 231 16.10 12.02 6.14
N SER A 232 16.49 13.29 6.11
CA SER A 232 16.96 13.97 7.32
C SER A 232 15.81 14.37 8.24
N PRO A 233 16.08 14.51 9.56
CA PRO A 233 15.15 15.09 10.52
C PRO A 233 14.61 16.45 10.06
N LYS A 234 13.40 16.80 10.47
CA LYS A 234 12.77 18.09 10.16
C LYS A 234 13.49 19.28 10.82
N LEU A 235 14.07 19.03 11.99
CA LEU A 235 14.88 19.98 12.73
C LEU A 235 16.31 19.47 12.85
N THR A 236 17.28 20.38 12.72
CA THR A 236 18.66 20.11 13.11
C THR A 236 18.82 20.27 14.62
N LEU A 237 19.84 19.65 15.21
CA LEU A 237 20.18 19.85 16.62
C LEU A 237 20.40 21.34 16.96
N GLN A 238 21.00 22.10 16.06
CA GLN A 238 21.23 23.53 16.27
C GLN A 238 19.93 24.32 16.30
N GLN A 239 18.98 24.01 15.41
CA GLN A 239 17.64 24.61 15.42
C GLN A 239 16.89 24.27 16.69
N LEU A 240 16.94 22.99 17.17
CA LEU A 240 16.36 22.64 18.47
C LEU A 240 16.98 23.44 19.59
N LYS A 241 18.33 23.48 19.71
CA LYS A 241 19.03 24.23 20.77
C LYS A 241 18.68 25.71 20.78
N SER A 242 18.56 26.35 19.62
CA SER A 242 18.24 27.79 19.52
C SER A 242 16.82 28.11 19.96
N ARG A 243 15.96 27.10 20.09
CA ARG A 243 14.57 27.23 20.48
C ARG A 243 14.27 26.74 21.91
N LEU A 244 15.28 26.21 22.60
CA LEU A 244 15.13 25.79 23.99
C LEU A 244 15.46 26.96 24.91
N GLY A 245 14.54 27.29 25.84
CA GLY A 245 14.74 28.38 26.76
C GLY A 245 13.56 28.58 27.70
N LYS A 246 13.54 29.75 28.33
CA LYS A 246 12.43 30.19 29.19
C LYS A 246 11.19 30.45 28.36
N LEU A 247 10.09 29.76 28.67
CA LEU A 247 8.79 29.96 28.03
C LEU A 247 8.03 31.14 28.65
N GLY A 248 7.93 31.16 29.96
CA GLY A 248 7.20 32.19 30.70
C GLY A 248 7.48 32.10 32.20
N SER A 249 7.14 33.15 32.92
CA SER A 249 7.31 33.24 34.35
C SER A 249 6.24 34.13 34.99
N TYR A 250 5.91 33.85 36.20
CA TYR A 250 5.05 34.68 37.00
C TYR A 250 5.45 34.70 38.47
N SER A 251 5.26 35.83 39.13
CA SER A 251 5.58 35.98 40.54
C SER A 251 4.44 36.64 41.30
N THR A 252 4.26 36.22 42.53
CA THR A 252 3.32 36.88 43.49
C THR A 252 4.05 37.15 44.81
N VAL A 253 3.59 38.16 45.55
CA VAL A 253 4.17 38.50 46.86
C VAL A 253 3.17 38.11 47.94
N SER A 254 3.60 37.24 48.87
CA SER A 254 2.80 36.83 50.01
C SER A 254 2.56 37.99 50.99
N LYS A 255 1.29 38.22 51.35
CA LYS A 255 0.86 39.08 52.46
C LYS A 255 0.42 38.24 53.66
N ASN A 256 0.57 36.90 53.60
CA ASN A 256 0.15 35.98 54.62
C ASN A 256 1.13 35.95 55.82
N SER A 257 0.79 35.25 56.90
CA SER A 257 1.65 34.94 58.02
C SER A 257 2.90 34.18 57.63
N ALA A 258 3.87 34.00 58.51
CA ALA A 258 5.02 33.17 58.29
C ALA A 258 4.60 31.72 57.94
N ALA A 259 3.64 31.15 58.72
CA ALA A 259 3.07 29.83 58.46
C ALA A 259 2.45 29.69 57.06
N GLY A 260 1.66 30.70 56.62
CA GLY A 260 1.07 30.71 55.29
C GLY A 260 2.11 30.82 54.19
N THR A 261 3.18 31.62 54.38
CA THR A 261 4.30 31.72 53.45
C THR A 261 5.09 30.41 53.40
N HIS A 262 5.27 29.76 54.55
CA HIS A 262 5.88 28.42 54.61
C HIS A 262 5.09 27.40 53.77
N ASN A 263 3.78 27.33 53.97
CA ASN A 263 2.90 26.42 53.20
C ASN A 263 3.01 26.64 51.70
N MET A 264 3.02 27.90 51.27
CA MET A 264 3.17 28.23 49.85
C MET A 264 4.54 27.79 49.29
N SER A 265 5.62 28.01 50.08
CA SER A 265 6.96 27.62 49.69
C SER A 265 7.10 26.09 49.62
N LEU A 266 6.49 25.38 50.60
CA LEU A 266 6.47 23.92 50.61
C LEU A 266 5.76 23.37 49.36
N ALA A 267 4.52 23.84 49.10
CA ALA A 267 3.78 23.43 47.92
C ALA A 267 4.55 23.70 46.56
N LEU A 268 5.24 24.85 46.47
CA LEU A 268 6.06 25.14 45.31
C LEU A 268 7.32 24.26 45.22
N SER A 269 7.90 23.88 46.38
CA SER A 269 9.06 22.99 46.39
C SER A 269 8.71 21.60 45.86
N GLU A 270 7.51 21.08 46.14
CA GLU A 270 6.99 19.83 45.58
C GLU A 270 6.84 19.89 44.05
N VAL A 271 6.43 21.06 43.55
CA VAL A 271 6.26 21.29 42.08
C VAL A 271 7.60 21.50 41.39
N ASN A 272 8.63 21.94 42.13
CA ASN A 272 9.93 22.28 41.55
C ASN A 272 10.58 21.07 40.86
N GLY A 273 11.09 21.25 39.62
CA GLY A 273 11.71 20.21 38.85
C GLY A 273 10.75 19.28 38.09
N THR A 274 9.43 19.52 38.21
CA THR A 274 8.47 18.69 37.47
C THR A 274 8.70 18.81 35.96
N CYS A 275 8.81 17.65 35.32
CA CYS A 275 8.84 17.54 33.85
C CYS A 275 7.44 17.19 33.33
N VAL A 276 6.86 18.10 32.58
CA VAL A 276 5.59 17.85 31.85
C VAL A 276 5.95 17.41 30.41
N LYS A 277 5.83 16.12 30.13
CA LYS A 277 6.15 15.54 28.82
C LYS A 277 5.35 16.22 27.71
N ALA A 278 5.82 16.09 26.47
CA ALA A 278 5.05 16.49 25.29
C ALA A 278 3.66 15.84 25.31
N GLY A 279 2.60 16.63 25.15
CA GLY A 279 1.22 16.17 25.26
C GLY A 279 0.76 15.75 26.66
N GLY A 280 1.66 15.80 27.66
CA GLY A 280 1.37 15.39 29.05
C GLY A 280 0.57 16.44 29.80
N THR A 281 -0.17 15.99 30.84
CA THR A 281 -0.96 16.83 31.74
C THR A 281 -0.33 16.89 33.11
N PHE A 282 -0.26 18.09 33.66
CA PHE A 282 0.11 18.37 35.05
C PHE A 282 -1.15 18.52 35.92
N SER A 283 -1.07 18.05 37.18
CA SER A 283 -2.09 18.25 38.20
C SER A 283 -1.40 18.78 39.46
N PHE A 284 -1.82 19.95 39.96
CA PHE A 284 -1.26 20.53 41.18
C PHE A 284 -1.44 19.62 42.39
N LEU A 285 -2.67 19.19 42.64
CA LEU A 285 -2.98 18.28 43.75
C LEU A 285 -2.40 16.87 43.51
N GLY A 286 -2.17 16.46 42.25
CA GLY A 286 -1.50 15.20 41.94
C GLY A 286 -0.02 15.19 42.33
N VAL A 287 0.60 16.37 42.36
CA VAL A 287 2.02 16.53 42.78
C VAL A 287 2.11 16.89 44.25
N VAL A 288 1.33 17.86 44.74
CA VAL A 288 1.39 18.40 46.11
C VAL A 288 0.69 17.49 47.12
N GLY A 289 -0.34 16.78 46.70
CA GLY A 289 -1.07 15.87 47.59
C GLY A 289 -1.89 16.58 48.67
N SER A 290 -2.02 15.93 49.84
CA SER A 290 -2.70 16.42 51.04
C SER A 290 -1.87 17.47 51.77
N CYS A 291 -2.45 18.62 52.04
CA CYS A 291 -1.78 19.74 52.72
C CYS A 291 -2.07 19.73 54.24
N ASP A 292 -1.75 18.66 54.93
CA ASP A 292 -1.96 18.45 56.34
C ASP A 292 -0.67 18.52 57.20
N GLN A 293 -0.80 18.35 58.49
CA GLN A 293 0.33 18.39 59.41
C GLN A 293 1.34 17.31 59.16
N ALA A 294 0.91 16.10 58.71
CA ALA A 294 1.79 14.99 58.47
C ALA A 294 2.75 15.25 57.29
N HIS A 295 2.34 16.12 56.39
CA HIS A 295 3.14 16.55 55.22
C HIS A 295 3.87 17.88 55.45
N GLY A 296 3.98 18.34 56.73
CA GLY A 296 4.74 19.53 57.08
C GLY A 296 4.00 20.87 56.92
N TYR A 297 2.71 20.85 56.63
CA TYR A 297 1.93 22.07 56.47
C TYR A 297 1.52 22.59 57.88
N GLU A 298 1.48 23.91 58.01
CA GLU A 298 1.10 24.63 59.22
C GLU A 298 -0.30 25.19 59.13
N LYS A 299 -0.93 25.49 60.29
CA LYS A 299 -2.18 26.24 60.34
C LYS A 299 -1.95 27.69 59.99
N ALA A 300 -2.65 28.16 58.96
CA ALA A 300 -2.59 29.54 58.51
C ALA A 300 -3.98 30.00 58.00
N GLY A 301 -4.08 31.28 57.75
CA GLY A 301 -5.33 31.87 57.28
C GLY A 301 -5.79 31.31 55.94
N ALA A 302 -7.01 30.83 55.89
CA ALA A 302 -7.73 30.37 54.70
C ALA A 302 -9.16 30.95 54.70
N ILE A 303 -9.80 30.97 53.55
CA ILE A 303 -11.21 31.35 53.42
C ILE A 303 -12.05 30.08 53.17
N LEU A 304 -12.95 29.76 54.09
CA LEU A 304 -13.84 28.62 53.98
C LEU A 304 -15.29 29.13 54.11
N ASN A 305 -16.11 28.88 53.07
CA ASN A 305 -17.52 29.35 53.02
C ASN A 305 -17.65 30.86 53.31
N GLY A 306 -16.76 31.68 52.75
CA GLY A 306 -16.75 33.13 52.90
C GLY A 306 -16.27 33.65 54.26
N LYS A 307 -15.77 32.79 55.14
CA LYS A 307 -15.25 33.14 56.48
C LYS A 307 -13.74 32.88 56.57
N SER A 308 -13.02 33.76 57.26
CA SER A 308 -11.60 33.53 57.55
C SER A 308 -11.47 32.49 58.66
N VAL A 309 -10.71 31.44 58.39
CA VAL A 309 -10.43 30.33 59.32
C VAL A 309 -8.93 30.02 59.37
N GLN A 310 -8.48 29.33 60.43
CA GLN A 310 -7.11 28.78 60.53
C GLN A 310 -7.17 27.29 60.21
N GLN A 311 -6.54 26.88 59.10
CA GLN A 311 -6.44 25.46 58.74
C GLN A 311 -5.08 25.11 58.20
N TYR A 312 -4.73 23.80 58.24
CA TYR A 312 -3.51 23.29 57.63
C TYR A 312 -3.52 23.58 56.14
N GLY A 313 -2.39 23.95 55.56
CA GLY A 313 -2.28 24.32 54.16
C GLY A 313 -2.84 25.70 53.82
N GLY A 314 -3.22 26.50 54.82
CA GLY A 314 -3.69 27.88 54.52
C GLY A 314 -2.65 28.65 53.72
N GLY A 315 -3.10 29.29 52.62
CA GLY A 315 -2.24 30.04 51.71
C GLY A 315 -1.91 29.35 50.38
N ILE A 316 -2.02 28.01 50.26
CA ILE A 316 -1.60 27.27 49.06
C ILE A 316 -2.25 27.71 47.74
N CYS A 317 -3.44 28.33 47.78
CA CYS A 317 -4.08 28.88 46.58
C CYS A 317 -3.23 30.00 45.93
N GLN A 318 -2.39 30.70 46.69
CA GLN A 318 -1.45 31.64 46.09
C GLN A 318 -0.29 30.92 45.38
N ALA A 319 0.17 29.76 45.85
CA ALA A 319 1.15 28.95 45.17
C ALA A 319 0.59 28.43 43.84
N SER A 320 -0.62 27.86 43.83
CA SER A 320 -1.30 27.42 42.59
C SER A 320 -1.59 28.57 41.64
N THR A 321 -1.95 29.75 42.14
CA THR A 321 -2.14 30.98 41.31
C THR A 321 -0.80 31.42 40.68
N THR A 322 0.32 31.36 41.42
CA THR A 322 1.64 31.70 40.88
C THR A 322 1.99 30.75 39.73
N LEU A 323 1.77 29.45 39.92
CA LEU A 323 1.99 28.44 38.90
C LEU A 323 1.06 28.64 37.70
N TYR A 324 -0.24 28.91 37.91
CA TYR A 324 -1.22 29.19 36.88
C TYR A 324 -0.82 30.40 36.02
N GLY A 325 -0.39 31.49 36.66
CA GLY A 325 0.07 32.67 35.97
C GLY A 325 1.30 32.42 35.08
N ALA A 326 2.21 31.57 35.56
CA ALA A 326 3.36 31.12 34.78
C ALA A 326 2.96 30.19 33.61
N ALA A 327 2.04 29.24 33.87
CA ALA A 327 1.56 28.33 32.85
C ALA A 327 0.85 29.05 31.69
N LEU A 328 0.00 30.05 32.01
CA LEU A 328 -0.64 30.92 31.00
C LEU A 328 0.43 31.62 30.09
N ARG A 329 1.43 32.22 30.71
CA ARG A 329 2.49 32.96 30.02
C ARG A 329 3.47 32.05 29.26
N SER A 330 3.36 30.74 29.52
CA SER A 330 4.15 29.68 28.86
C SER A 330 3.39 28.94 27.77
N GLY A 331 2.15 29.37 27.45
CA GLY A 331 1.33 28.75 26.42
C GLY A 331 0.83 27.34 26.76
N MET A 332 0.79 26.99 28.06
CA MET A 332 0.19 25.74 28.49
C MET A 332 -1.33 25.78 28.31
N GLU A 333 -1.93 24.71 27.83
CA GLU A 333 -3.38 24.57 27.74
C GLU A 333 -3.97 24.32 29.13
N ILE A 334 -4.74 25.29 29.67
CA ILE A 334 -5.37 25.12 30.97
C ILE A 334 -6.61 24.24 30.83
N THR A 335 -6.58 23.07 31.46
CA THR A 335 -7.64 22.05 31.36
C THR A 335 -8.61 22.06 32.55
N VAL A 336 -8.13 22.42 33.76
CA VAL A 336 -8.94 22.56 34.96
C VAL A 336 -8.43 23.74 35.74
N ARG A 337 -9.35 24.67 36.05
CA ARG A 337 -9.10 25.85 36.92
C ARG A 337 -10.39 26.33 37.53
N SER A 338 -10.33 26.69 38.81
CA SER A 338 -11.41 27.37 39.55
C SER A 338 -10.91 28.71 40.06
N ASN A 339 -11.75 29.74 40.00
CA ASN A 339 -11.44 31.02 40.62
C ASN A 339 -11.97 31.06 42.07
N HIS A 340 -11.43 31.99 42.88
CA HIS A 340 -11.98 32.26 44.16
C HIS A 340 -13.34 32.97 44.05
N THR A 341 -14.24 32.72 44.99
CA THR A 341 -15.50 33.45 45.11
C THR A 341 -15.31 34.90 45.60
N ILE A 342 -14.23 35.13 46.33
CA ILE A 342 -13.82 36.47 46.79
C ILE A 342 -12.48 36.79 46.10
N PRO A 343 -12.38 37.94 45.40
CA PRO A 343 -11.14 38.31 44.71
C PRO A 343 -9.93 38.30 45.63
N SER A 344 -8.85 37.66 45.16
CA SER A 344 -7.57 37.59 45.90
C SER A 344 -6.77 38.89 45.69
N GLY A 345 -6.11 39.38 46.74
CA GLY A 345 -5.33 40.63 46.68
C GLY A 345 -3.88 40.45 46.19
N TYR A 346 -3.48 39.27 45.72
CA TYR A 346 -2.12 38.95 45.26
C TYR A 346 -1.99 38.78 43.74
N CYS A 347 -3.08 38.81 43.02
CA CYS A 347 -3.08 38.82 41.54
C CYS A 347 -4.22 39.67 40.99
N PRO A 348 -4.20 40.07 39.71
CA PRO A 348 -5.32 40.70 39.04
C PRO A 348 -6.59 39.83 39.08
N ILE A 349 -7.76 40.46 39.07
CA ILE A 349 -9.05 39.74 39.07
C ILE A 349 -9.10 38.81 37.86
N GLY A 350 -9.58 37.59 38.06
CA GLY A 350 -9.68 36.56 37.03
C GLY A 350 -8.36 35.82 36.70
N GLN A 351 -7.21 36.23 37.30
CA GLN A 351 -5.92 35.55 37.10
C GLN A 351 -5.54 34.66 38.31
N ASP A 352 -6.50 34.24 39.11
CA ASP A 352 -6.30 33.37 40.25
C ASP A 352 -6.63 31.89 39.90
N ALA A 353 -6.09 30.95 40.67
CA ALA A 353 -6.47 29.56 40.63
C ALA A 353 -6.57 29.02 42.06
N THR A 354 -7.79 28.71 42.51
CA THR A 354 -8.05 28.12 43.83
C THR A 354 -7.91 26.60 43.76
N VAL A 355 -7.33 26.03 44.80
CA VAL A 355 -7.17 24.58 44.99
C VAL A 355 -7.66 24.16 46.37
N SER A 356 -8.26 22.99 46.48
CA SER A 356 -8.71 22.39 47.74
C SER A 356 -8.73 20.88 47.63
N TYR A 357 -7.88 20.22 48.39
CA TYR A 357 -7.79 18.75 48.36
C TYR A 357 -9.04 18.13 49.01
N PRO A 358 -9.65 17.07 48.40
CA PRO A 358 -9.25 16.44 47.11
C PRO A 358 -10.00 17.00 45.90
N GLY A 359 -10.83 18.06 46.05
CA GLY A 359 -11.88 18.42 45.09
C GLY A 359 -11.47 19.43 44.01
N LEU A 360 -10.91 20.59 44.38
CA LEU A 360 -10.60 21.66 43.43
C LEU A 360 -9.12 21.60 43.05
N ASP A 361 -8.83 21.44 41.78
CA ASP A 361 -7.47 21.29 41.27
C ASP A 361 -7.12 22.31 40.16
N LEU A 362 -5.83 22.54 39.96
CA LEU A 362 -5.30 23.22 38.80
C LEU A 362 -4.63 22.17 37.90
N LYS A 363 -5.13 22.06 36.67
CA LYS A 363 -4.52 21.18 35.66
C LYS A 363 -4.24 21.93 34.37
N PHE A 364 -3.11 21.61 33.74
CA PHE A 364 -2.76 22.13 32.44
C PHE A 364 -1.99 21.06 31.65
N LYS A 365 -2.00 21.22 30.33
CA LYS A 365 -1.38 20.30 29.38
C LYS A 365 -0.27 21.02 28.62
N ASN A 366 0.86 20.34 28.46
CA ASN A 366 1.92 20.78 27.56
C ASN A 366 1.55 20.41 26.10
N ILE A 367 1.22 21.40 25.32
CA ILE A 367 0.83 21.20 23.90
C ILE A 367 2.01 21.28 22.93
N THR A 368 3.24 21.49 23.44
CA THR A 368 4.44 21.53 22.59
C THR A 368 4.93 20.12 22.25
N ALA A 369 5.80 20.02 21.25
CA ALA A 369 6.39 18.75 20.81
C ALA A 369 7.51 18.23 21.72
N TYR A 370 7.92 19.01 22.74
CA TYR A 370 9.03 18.71 23.62
C TYR A 370 8.61 18.85 25.09
N PRO A 371 9.34 18.24 26.05
CA PRO A 371 9.02 18.37 27.46
C PRO A 371 9.20 19.82 27.93
N ALA A 372 8.34 20.24 28.89
CA ALA A 372 8.45 21.48 29.62
C ALA A 372 8.83 21.19 31.07
N TYR A 373 9.71 22.00 31.62
CA TYR A 373 10.22 21.86 33.00
C TYR A 373 9.77 23.05 33.82
N ILE A 374 9.34 22.79 35.05
CA ILE A 374 8.85 23.79 36.00
C ILE A 374 9.97 24.05 37.03
N VAL A 375 10.39 25.28 37.11
CA VAL A 375 11.32 25.77 38.14
C VAL A 375 10.59 26.74 39.05
N THR A 376 10.59 26.49 40.32
CA THR A 376 9.96 27.35 41.31
C THR A 376 10.99 27.84 42.33
N ASN A 377 10.75 29.02 42.88
CA ASN A 377 11.59 29.60 43.90
C ASN A 377 10.75 30.47 44.83
N THR A 378 11.11 30.46 46.12
CA THR A 378 10.57 31.39 47.12
C THR A 378 11.74 32.17 47.73
N THR A 379 11.74 33.48 47.53
CA THR A 379 12.77 34.38 48.13
C THR A 379 12.07 35.40 49.03
N GLY A 380 12.23 35.26 50.36
CA GLY A 380 11.53 36.01 51.35
C GLY A 380 10.01 35.75 51.20
N LYS A 381 9.24 36.75 50.80
CA LYS A 381 7.78 36.67 50.54
C LYS A 381 7.43 36.54 49.07
N THR A 382 8.39 36.53 48.15
CA THR A 382 8.17 36.43 46.72
C THR A 382 8.18 34.99 46.30
N LEU A 383 7.06 34.55 45.70
CA LEU A 383 6.85 33.24 45.09
C LEU A 383 7.04 33.39 43.60
N THR A 384 7.84 32.55 42.97
CA THR A 384 8.07 32.61 41.51
C THR A 384 7.94 31.20 40.93
N ALA A 385 7.26 31.09 39.79
CA ALA A 385 7.24 29.92 38.93
C ALA A 385 7.73 30.30 37.54
N THR A 386 8.54 29.47 36.93
CA THR A 386 9.09 29.66 35.59
C THR A 386 9.04 28.33 34.83
N PHE A 387 8.61 28.39 33.61
CA PHE A 387 8.63 27.25 32.69
C PHE A 387 9.78 27.38 31.70
N TYR A 388 10.48 26.28 31.47
CA TYR A 388 11.49 26.13 30.47
C TYR A 388 11.08 25.03 29.49
N GLY A 389 11.31 25.22 28.20
CA GLY A 389 10.91 24.27 27.18
C GLY A 389 11.22 24.74 25.78
N TYR A 390 10.51 24.20 24.79
CA TYR A 390 10.65 24.53 23.38
C TYR A 390 9.74 25.71 23.01
N LEU A 391 10.33 26.73 22.40
CA LEU A 391 9.64 27.91 21.83
C LEU A 391 9.30 27.63 20.35
N PRO A 392 8.03 27.41 20.00
CA PRO A 392 7.64 27.28 18.59
C PRO A 392 8.03 28.50 17.75
N PRO A 393 8.25 28.37 16.42
CA PRO A 393 8.65 29.49 15.57
C PRO A 393 7.70 30.69 15.59
N GLU A 394 6.43 30.42 15.75
CA GLU A 394 5.33 31.41 15.81
C GLU A 394 5.10 31.98 17.20
N TYR A 395 5.92 31.66 18.19
CA TYR A 395 5.69 32.05 19.57
C TYR A 395 6.21 33.45 19.84
N ASP A 396 5.31 34.35 20.15
CA ASP A 396 5.58 35.65 20.73
C ASP A 396 5.42 35.64 22.24
N THR A 397 5.89 36.69 22.91
CA THR A 397 5.67 36.86 24.36
C THR A 397 4.17 36.89 24.67
N ILE A 398 3.68 35.93 25.45
CA ILE A 398 2.29 35.90 25.89
C ILE A 398 2.11 36.89 26.99
N THR A 399 1.24 37.89 26.78
CA THR A 399 0.77 38.81 27.78
C THR A 399 -0.62 38.38 28.26
N VAL A 400 -0.84 38.48 29.57
CA VAL A 400 -2.12 38.14 30.21
C VAL A 400 -2.74 39.42 30.79
N SER A 401 -3.92 39.76 30.32
CA SER A 401 -4.69 40.91 30.83
C SER A 401 -6.02 40.45 31.43
N SER A 402 -6.56 41.21 32.39
CA SER A 402 -7.93 41.03 32.91
C SER A 402 -8.79 42.12 32.30
N GLN A 403 -10.01 41.76 31.92
CA GLN A 403 -11.07 42.70 31.47
C GLN A 403 -12.18 42.73 32.50
#